data_60428e5d275d7dd72f4bd81e85ab8cdc
#
_entry.id   60428e5d275d7dd72f4bd81e85ab8cdc
#
_cell.length_a   1.000
_cell.length_b   1.000
_cell.length_c   1.000
_cell.angle_alpha   90.00
_cell.angle_beta   90.00
_cell.angle_gamma   90.00
#
_symmetry.space_group_name_H-M   'P 1'
#
loop_
_entity.id
_entity.type
_entity.pdbx_description
1 polymer ?
#
loop_
_entity_poly.entity_id
_entity_poly.type
_entity_poly.pdbx_seq_one_letter_code
_entity_poly.pdbx_strand_id
1 'polypeptide(L)'
;MLFFAPVVVAYLVIDFAVLQIPQSYQNKAAYLSTHGQSIQAAGFGSSQMQNAINPEFLDVEAINFGSTSQHHKLDFEILKQIKDRLPNLKTVIFEVSYSHFELPHNSDEFWKNTVYYNFFDVNAFNRKTYFKDRLLFISRPDFYAKALKDFYFTKKNIGVFNTYGYKTNDTLGKFFKLKYNTNRIAKQGVEINKKQNTAAFKINTAYFEDIVKYTKDHNLSMVIVTLPMYTTFLRERNPSITFKRDSVLLSLKNKYSNLRLYSKEEDTVSYNVLDFKNESHLNSFGAEKYTKALNSYLSN
;
A
#
# COMPACT_ATOMS: atom_id res chain seq x y z
N MET A 1 7.62 -27.46 32.02
CA MET A 1 6.81 -26.33 31.49
C MET A 1 7.09 -24.98 32.17
N LEU A 2 7.26 -24.89 33.47
CA LEU A 2 7.53 -23.63 34.20
C LEU A 2 8.83 -22.90 33.79
N PHE A 3 9.84 -23.61 33.30
CA PHE A 3 11.13 -23.04 32.89
C PHE A 3 11.01 -22.03 31.74
N PHE A 4 10.09 -22.23 30.80
CA PHE A 4 9.89 -21.32 29.67
C PHE A 4 8.91 -20.19 29.96
N ALA A 5 8.21 -20.21 31.09
CA ALA A 5 7.20 -19.20 31.42
C ALA A 5 7.75 -17.75 31.41
N PRO A 6 8.96 -17.46 31.99
CA PRO A 6 9.52 -16.12 31.97
C PRO A 6 9.80 -15.61 30.55
N VAL A 7 10.22 -16.50 29.64
CA VAL A 7 10.50 -16.16 28.25
C VAL A 7 9.21 -15.80 27.52
N VAL A 8 8.15 -16.59 27.69
CA VAL A 8 6.84 -16.31 27.11
C VAL A 8 6.30 -14.97 27.61
N VAL A 9 6.37 -14.73 28.93
CA VAL A 9 5.94 -13.47 29.54
C VAL A 9 6.73 -12.29 28.97
N ALA A 10 8.05 -12.42 28.82
CA ALA A 10 8.88 -11.37 28.23
C ALA A 10 8.45 -11.03 26.79
N TYR A 11 8.17 -12.05 25.95
CA TYR A 11 7.66 -11.80 24.59
C TYR A 11 6.30 -11.12 24.58
N LEU A 12 5.39 -11.48 25.47
CA LEU A 12 4.08 -10.84 25.58
C LEU A 12 4.18 -9.37 26.02
N VAL A 13 5.08 -9.07 26.96
CA VAL A 13 5.36 -7.69 27.41
C VAL A 13 5.97 -6.87 26.27
N ILE A 14 6.92 -7.44 25.53
CA ILE A 14 7.52 -6.75 24.36
C ILE A 14 6.46 -6.51 23.30
N ASP A 15 5.63 -7.49 22.99
CA ASP A 15 4.57 -7.35 21.97
C ASP A 15 3.52 -6.32 22.39
N PHE A 16 3.14 -6.30 23.67
CA PHE A 16 2.28 -5.25 24.23
C PHE A 16 2.91 -3.86 24.06
N ALA A 17 4.22 -3.72 24.32
CA ALA A 17 4.93 -2.46 24.11
C ALA A 17 4.97 -2.05 22.62
N VAL A 18 5.09 -3.00 21.69
CA VAL A 18 4.98 -2.75 20.24
C VAL A 18 3.61 -2.21 19.87
N LEU A 19 2.54 -2.78 20.45
CA LEU A 19 1.16 -2.34 20.22
C LEU A 19 0.89 -0.90 20.70
N GLN A 20 1.69 -0.37 21.62
CA GLN A 20 1.55 1.05 22.07
C GLN A 20 2.23 2.04 21.11
N ILE A 21 3.04 1.58 20.16
CA ILE A 21 3.68 2.47 19.18
C ILE A 21 2.62 2.92 18.16
N PRO A 22 2.43 4.24 17.91
CA PRO A 22 1.51 4.72 16.90
C PRO A 22 1.79 4.12 15.52
N GLN A 23 0.82 3.45 14.95
CA GLN A 23 0.92 2.76 13.67
C GLN A 23 -0.29 3.05 12.78
N SER A 24 -0.06 3.19 11.49
CA SER A 24 -1.12 3.37 10.49
C SER A 24 -2.22 2.30 10.61
N TYR A 25 -1.85 1.07 10.90
CA TYR A 25 -2.79 -0.06 10.97
C TYR A 25 -3.79 0.04 12.12
N GLN A 26 -3.37 0.60 13.27
CA GLN A 26 -4.26 0.84 14.42
C GLN A 26 -5.38 1.80 14.06
N ASN A 27 -5.02 2.95 13.46
CA ASN A 27 -6.01 3.95 13.04
C ASN A 27 -6.94 3.39 11.95
N LYS A 28 -6.39 2.66 10.97
CA LYS A 28 -7.20 2.00 9.93
C LYS A 28 -8.14 0.95 10.52
N ALA A 29 -7.69 0.16 11.50
CA ALA A 29 -8.52 -0.84 12.16
C ALA A 29 -9.64 -0.19 12.99
N ALA A 30 -9.32 0.88 13.73
CA ALA A 30 -10.31 1.66 14.47
C ALA A 30 -11.32 2.29 13.51
N TYR A 31 -10.86 2.90 12.42
CA TYR A 31 -11.73 3.49 11.39
C TYR A 31 -12.62 2.43 10.73
N LEU A 32 -12.07 1.27 10.36
CA LEU A 32 -12.85 0.17 9.81
C LEU A 32 -13.93 -0.33 10.78
N SER A 33 -13.61 -0.41 12.08
CA SER A 33 -14.57 -0.90 13.08
C SER A 33 -15.74 0.08 13.32
N THR A 34 -15.48 1.39 13.20
CA THR A 34 -16.49 2.43 13.44
C THR A 34 -17.25 2.85 12.18
N HIS A 35 -16.59 2.82 11.00
CA HIS A 35 -17.13 3.34 9.74
C HIS A 35 -17.32 2.25 8.67
N GLY A 36 -17.06 0.97 8.97
CA GLY A 36 -17.17 -0.11 7.98
C GLY A 36 -18.50 -0.12 7.22
N GLN A 37 -19.60 0.19 7.92
CA GLN A 37 -20.93 0.27 7.32
C GLN A 37 -21.10 1.43 6.33
N SER A 38 -20.34 2.50 6.44
CA SER A 38 -20.43 3.68 5.57
C SER A 38 -19.38 3.73 4.46
N ILE A 39 -18.33 2.90 4.55
CA ILE A 39 -17.24 2.88 3.55
C ILE A 39 -17.76 2.49 2.17
N GLN A 40 -17.54 3.37 1.20
CA GLN A 40 -17.95 3.20 -0.20
C GLN A 40 -16.76 2.95 -1.14
N ALA A 41 -15.54 3.31 -0.74
CA ALA A 41 -14.34 3.07 -1.54
C ALA A 41 -13.21 2.45 -0.71
N ALA A 42 -12.47 1.51 -1.32
CA ALA A 42 -11.32 0.86 -0.68
C ALA A 42 -10.12 0.83 -1.64
N GLY A 43 -8.96 1.28 -1.14
CA GLY A 43 -7.71 1.32 -1.90
C GLY A 43 -6.76 0.19 -1.52
N PHE A 44 -6.08 -0.40 -2.53
CA PHE A 44 -5.14 -1.52 -2.41
C PHE A 44 -3.87 -1.25 -3.21
N GLY A 45 -2.74 -1.70 -2.73
CA GLY A 45 -1.46 -1.55 -3.42
C GLY A 45 -0.27 -1.42 -2.49
N SER A 46 0.84 -1.00 -3.07
CA SER A 46 2.15 -0.91 -2.43
C SER A 46 2.34 0.36 -1.59
N SER A 47 3.60 0.65 -1.26
CA SER A 47 3.99 1.92 -0.63
C SER A 47 3.63 3.15 -1.46
N GLN A 48 3.51 3.02 -2.76
CA GLN A 48 3.10 4.12 -3.63
C GLN A 48 1.65 4.48 -3.34
N MET A 49 0.75 3.49 -3.31
CA MET A 49 -0.66 3.66 -2.91
C MET A 49 -0.78 4.24 -1.49
N GLN A 50 -0.01 3.68 -0.55
CA GLN A 50 0.01 4.13 0.85
C GLN A 50 0.32 5.62 0.98
N ASN A 51 1.22 6.13 0.14
CA ASN A 51 1.69 7.51 0.20
C ASN A 51 0.91 8.47 -0.71
N ALA A 52 0.21 7.97 -1.72
CA ALA A 52 -0.46 8.81 -2.71
C ALA A 52 -1.92 9.12 -2.38
N ILE A 53 -2.60 8.23 -1.65
CA ILE A 53 -4.03 8.42 -1.36
C ILE A 53 -4.25 8.65 0.13
N ASN A 54 -4.65 9.87 0.47
CA ASN A 54 -5.18 10.23 1.78
C ASN A 54 -6.72 10.30 1.69
N PRO A 55 -7.45 9.34 2.29
CA PRO A 55 -8.91 9.31 2.21
C PRO A 55 -9.63 10.57 2.68
N GLU A 56 -8.98 11.39 3.51
CA GLU A 56 -9.49 12.69 3.99
C GLU A 56 -9.90 13.64 2.86
N PHE A 57 -9.33 13.47 1.65
CA PHE A 57 -9.61 14.33 0.48
C PHE A 57 -10.53 13.65 -0.55
N LEU A 58 -11.26 12.61 -0.15
CA LEU A 58 -12.32 11.98 -0.94
C LEU A 58 -13.69 12.40 -0.41
N ASP A 59 -14.65 12.65 -1.30
CA ASP A 59 -16.02 13.02 -0.92
C ASP A 59 -16.84 11.83 -0.39
N VAL A 60 -16.35 10.61 -0.61
CA VAL A 60 -16.97 9.38 -0.11
C VAL A 60 -16.16 8.79 1.04
N GLU A 61 -16.84 8.13 1.97
CA GLU A 61 -16.16 7.38 3.02
C GLU A 61 -15.26 6.29 2.40
N ALA A 62 -13.98 6.36 2.69
CA ALA A 62 -12.99 5.51 2.05
C ALA A 62 -11.91 5.01 3.03
N ILE A 63 -11.32 3.86 2.72
CA ILE A 63 -10.17 3.31 3.44
C ILE A 63 -9.05 2.94 2.47
N ASN A 64 -7.79 3.24 2.84
CA ASN A 64 -6.62 2.89 2.04
C ASN A 64 -5.84 1.76 2.73
N PHE A 65 -5.92 0.53 2.21
CA PHE A 65 -5.15 -0.64 2.68
C PHE A 65 -3.76 -0.72 2.09
N GLY A 66 -3.38 0.18 1.19
CA GLY A 66 -2.03 0.22 0.62
C GLY A 66 -0.94 0.23 1.68
N SER A 67 0.13 -0.55 1.44
CA SER A 67 1.20 -0.75 2.41
C SER A 67 2.54 -1.08 1.76
N THR A 68 3.64 -0.59 2.36
CA THR A 68 5.00 -0.84 1.89
C THR A 68 5.25 -2.32 1.58
N SER A 69 5.81 -2.61 0.41
CA SER A 69 6.14 -3.98 -0.06
C SER A 69 4.93 -4.92 -0.18
N GLN A 70 3.72 -4.40 -0.21
CA GLN A 70 2.51 -5.18 -0.47
C GLN A 70 2.38 -5.46 -1.96
N HIS A 71 1.85 -6.63 -2.30
CA HIS A 71 1.63 -7.08 -3.67
C HIS A 71 0.20 -7.60 -3.84
N HIS A 72 -0.27 -7.70 -5.08
CA HIS A 72 -1.66 -8.02 -5.43
C HIS A 72 -2.23 -9.30 -4.77
N LYS A 73 -1.38 -10.31 -4.47
CA LYS A 73 -1.83 -11.50 -3.74
C LYS A 73 -2.37 -11.13 -2.35
N LEU A 74 -1.62 -10.31 -1.61
CA LEU A 74 -2.04 -9.85 -0.28
C LEU A 74 -3.22 -8.86 -0.38
N ASP A 75 -3.20 -7.97 -1.38
CA ASP A 75 -4.33 -7.06 -1.66
C ASP A 75 -5.63 -7.83 -1.84
N PHE A 76 -5.58 -8.92 -2.60
CA PHE A 76 -6.76 -9.74 -2.88
C PHE A 76 -7.22 -10.52 -1.65
N GLU A 77 -6.30 -11.08 -0.85
CA GLU A 77 -6.67 -11.74 0.40
C GLU A 77 -7.34 -10.77 1.38
N ILE A 78 -6.83 -9.53 1.47
CA ILE A 78 -7.47 -8.50 2.28
C ILE A 78 -8.88 -8.21 1.74
N LEU A 79 -9.04 -7.91 0.45
CA LEU A 79 -10.33 -7.59 -0.15
C LEU A 79 -11.36 -8.69 0.11
N LYS A 80 -11.03 -9.95 -0.15
CA LYS A 80 -11.95 -11.08 0.04
C LYS A 80 -12.46 -11.20 1.47
N GLN A 81 -11.57 -11.03 2.46
CA GLN A 81 -11.90 -11.27 3.86
C GLN A 81 -12.52 -10.06 4.57
N ILE A 82 -12.33 -8.84 4.04
CA ILE A 82 -12.95 -7.65 4.61
C ILE A 82 -14.28 -7.27 3.93
N LYS A 83 -14.58 -7.81 2.73
CA LYS A 83 -15.73 -7.40 1.90
C LYS A 83 -17.04 -7.41 2.67
N ASP A 84 -17.29 -8.44 3.48
CA ASP A 84 -18.53 -8.58 4.26
C ASP A 84 -18.65 -7.55 5.38
N ARG A 85 -17.54 -6.93 5.80
CA ARG A 85 -17.50 -5.83 6.77
C ARG A 85 -17.75 -4.47 6.12
N LEU A 86 -17.83 -4.42 4.80
CA LEU A 86 -18.02 -3.23 3.97
C LEU A 86 -19.27 -3.38 3.08
N PRO A 87 -20.50 -3.45 3.67
CA PRO A 87 -21.71 -3.73 2.91
C PRO A 87 -22.04 -2.66 1.86
N ASN A 88 -21.60 -1.42 2.08
CA ASN A 88 -21.79 -0.31 1.16
C ASN A 88 -20.62 -0.05 0.21
N LEU A 89 -19.62 -0.96 0.16
CA LEU A 89 -18.50 -0.84 -0.77
C LEU A 89 -18.99 -0.90 -2.23
N LYS A 90 -18.67 0.15 -2.98
CA LYS A 90 -19.03 0.31 -4.40
C LYS A 90 -17.81 0.33 -5.31
N THR A 91 -16.70 0.89 -4.82
CA THR A 91 -15.51 1.12 -5.64
C THR A 91 -14.27 0.53 -4.96
N VAL A 92 -13.48 -0.22 -5.70
CA VAL A 92 -12.14 -0.63 -5.31
C VAL A 92 -11.11 0.06 -6.19
N ILE A 93 -10.04 0.54 -5.58
CA ILE A 93 -8.97 1.27 -6.25
C ILE A 93 -7.69 0.43 -6.11
N PHE A 94 -7.16 -0.08 -7.22
CA PHE A 94 -5.94 -0.88 -7.24
C PHE A 94 -4.78 -0.14 -7.89
N GLU A 95 -3.67 -0.04 -7.19
CA GLU A 95 -2.43 0.47 -7.77
C GLU A 95 -1.75 -0.63 -8.59
N VAL A 96 -1.37 -0.29 -9.83
CA VAL A 96 -0.50 -1.12 -10.66
C VAL A 96 0.71 -0.30 -11.06
N SER A 97 1.77 -0.36 -10.27
CA SER A 97 3.02 0.34 -10.57
C SER A 97 3.78 -0.30 -11.74
N TYR A 98 4.79 0.43 -12.22
CA TYR A 98 5.61 0.11 -13.38
C TYR A 98 5.99 -1.37 -13.54
N SER A 99 6.51 -2.02 -12.48
CA SER A 99 7.02 -3.40 -12.57
C SER A 99 6.20 -4.41 -11.75
N HIS A 100 4.99 -4.08 -11.34
CA HIS A 100 4.18 -4.95 -10.45
C HIS A 100 4.02 -6.36 -11.02
N PHE A 101 3.79 -6.51 -12.31
CA PHE A 101 3.63 -7.83 -12.92
C PHE A 101 4.95 -8.61 -13.08
N GLU A 102 6.10 -7.96 -12.97
CA GLU A 102 7.42 -8.61 -13.09
C GLU A 102 8.01 -8.99 -11.72
N LEU A 103 7.36 -8.65 -10.61
CA LEU A 103 7.82 -8.94 -9.25
C LEU A 103 7.11 -10.19 -8.70
N PRO A 104 7.79 -11.05 -7.94
CA PRO A 104 7.13 -12.17 -7.28
C PRO A 104 6.14 -11.69 -6.23
N HIS A 105 5.07 -12.46 -6.02
CA HIS A 105 4.15 -12.24 -4.90
C HIS A 105 4.87 -12.36 -3.56
N ASN A 106 4.31 -11.72 -2.53
CA ASN A 106 4.75 -11.95 -1.16
C ASN A 106 4.61 -13.44 -0.81
N SER A 107 5.54 -13.95 -0.02
CA SER A 107 5.47 -15.33 0.48
C SER A 107 4.31 -15.52 1.47
N ASP A 108 3.88 -16.75 1.67
CA ASP A 108 2.84 -17.10 2.64
C ASP A 108 3.29 -16.79 4.09
N GLU A 109 4.59 -16.69 4.36
CA GLU A 109 5.16 -16.28 5.65
C GLU A 109 5.65 -14.82 5.63
N PHE A 110 5.09 -13.97 4.78
CA PHE A 110 5.41 -12.55 4.77
C PHE A 110 5.04 -11.91 6.11
N TRP A 111 5.97 -11.22 6.73
CA TRP A 111 5.81 -10.70 8.09
C TRP A 111 4.57 -9.82 8.31
N LYS A 112 4.08 -9.15 7.26
CA LYS A 112 2.85 -8.36 7.34
C LYS A 112 1.58 -9.19 7.39
N ASN A 113 1.62 -10.48 7.10
CA ASN A 113 0.48 -11.36 7.34
C ASN A 113 0.09 -11.32 8.82
N THR A 114 1.08 -11.26 9.74
CA THR A 114 0.85 -11.03 11.17
C THR A 114 0.19 -9.67 11.44
N VAL A 115 0.59 -8.61 10.74
CA VAL A 115 -0.01 -7.27 10.90
C VAL A 115 -1.49 -7.30 10.51
N TYR A 116 -1.81 -7.85 9.35
CA TYR A 116 -3.19 -7.94 8.89
C TYR A 116 -4.04 -8.89 9.72
N TYR A 117 -3.45 -9.98 10.20
CA TYR A 117 -4.13 -10.90 11.12
C TYR A 117 -4.40 -10.26 12.49
N ASN A 118 -3.45 -9.48 13.01
CA ASN A 118 -3.61 -8.81 14.31
C ASN A 118 -4.65 -7.69 14.26
N PHE A 119 -4.58 -6.79 13.25
CA PHE A 119 -5.39 -5.58 13.22
C PHE A 119 -6.72 -5.72 12.47
N PHE A 120 -6.81 -6.64 11.50
CA PHE A 120 -7.98 -6.74 10.62
C PHE A 120 -8.64 -8.13 10.62
N ASP A 121 -8.09 -9.11 11.36
CA ASP A 121 -8.49 -10.52 11.34
C ASP A 121 -8.40 -11.18 9.95
N VAL A 122 -7.51 -10.68 9.10
CA VAL A 122 -7.25 -11.20 7.76
C VAL A 122 -6.15 -12.27 7.83
N ASN A 123 -6.49 -13.52 7.54
CA ASN A 123 -5.54 -14.61 7.43
C ASN A 123 -4.97 -14.71 6.00
N ALA A 124 -3.76 -14.21 5.79
CA ALA A 124 -3.02 -14.32 4.53
C ALA A 124 -1.90 -15.37 4.56
N PHE A 125 -1.88 -16.27 5.55
CA PHE A 125 -0.84 -17.32 5.67
C PHE A 125 -1.08 -18.56 4.82
N ASN A 126 -2.21 -18.70 4.14
CA ASN A 126 -2.60 -19.93 3.41
C ASN A 126 -2.60 -21.21 4.28
N ARG A 127 -2.68 -21.08 5.57
CA ARG A 127 -2.71 -22.18 6.56
C ARG A 127 -3.52 -21.78 7.79
N LYS A 128 -3.82 -22.74 8.65
CA LYS A 128 -4.33 -22.45 9.99
C LYS A 128 -3.34 -21.57 10.74
N THR A 129 -3.86 -20.59 11.45
CA THR A 129 -3.07 -19.68 12.28
C THR A 129 -2.86 -20.25 13.68
N TYR A 130 -1.76 -19.82 14.30
CA TYR A 130 -1.39 -20.14 15.66
C TYR A 130 -1.32 -18.87 16.48
N PHE A 131 -1.24 -18.99 17.81
CA PHE A 131 -1.12 -17.84 18.70
C PHE A 131 0.08 -16.92 18.33
N LYS A 132 1.23 -17.52 17.96
CA LYS A 132 2.42 -16.78 17.53
C LYS A 132 2.17 -15.85 16.31
N ASP A 133 1.21 -16.18 15.46
CA ASP A 133 0.91 -15.42 14.25
C ASP A 133 0.21 -14.09 14.57
N ARG A 134 -0.17 -13.85 15.82
CA ARG A 134 -0.65 -12.53 16.30
C ARG A 134 0.45 -11.71 16.97
N LEU A 135 1.65 -12.24 17.18
CA LEU A 135 2.74 -11.56 17.87
C LEU A 135 3.58 -10.74 16.88
N LEU A 136 3.38 -9.43 16.88
CA LEU A 136 4.03 -8.49 15.96
C LEU A 136 5.55 -8.54 16.07
N PHE A 137 6.09 -8.53 17.31
CA PHE A 137 7.52 -8.51 17.52
C PHE A 137 8.22 -9.71 16.87
N ILE A 138 7.65 -10.91 17.01
CA ILE A 138 8.22 -12.15 16.47
C ILE A 138 8.20 -12.16 14.94
N SER A 139 7.21 -11.51 14.32
CA SER A 139 7.08 -11.48 12.87
C SER A 139 8.24 -10.74 12.18
N ARG A 140 8.82 -9.73 12.84
CA ARG A 140 9.97 -8.96 12.35
C ARG A 140 10.74 -8.29 13.49
N PRO A 141 11.57 -9.05 14.22
CA PRO A 141 12.21 -8.59 15.46
C PRO A 141 13.12 -7.37 15.27
N ASP A 142 13.93 -7.33 14.20
CA ASP A 142 14.83 -6.22 13.86
C ASP A 142 14.08 -4.90 13.64
N PHE A 143 12.97 -4.96 12.91
CA PHE A 143 12.13 -3.80 12.64
C PHE A 143 11.48 -3.27 13.94
N TYR A 144 10.86 -4.17 14.71
CA TYR A 144 10.16 -3.76 15.93
C TYR A 144 11.12 -3.38 17.06
N ALA A 145 12.31 -4.01 17.18
CA ALA A 145 13.33 -3.57 18.13
C ALA A 145 13.79 -2.13 17.85
N LYS A 146 13.98 -1.80 16.55
CA LYS A 146 14.27 -0.42 16.16
C LYS A 146 13.12 0.52 16.47
N ALA A 147 11.87 0.14 16.19
CA ALA A 147 10.70 0.95 16.48
C ALA A 147 10.52 1.21 17.99
N LEU A 148 10.73 0.19 18.83
CA LEU A 148 10.73 0.30 20.30
C LEU A 148 11.80 1.30 20.77
N LYS A 149 13.03 1.16 20.26
CA LYS A 149 14.11 2.10 20.57
C LYS A 149 13.77 3.52 20.16
N ASP A 150 13.26 3.71 18.93
CA ASP A 150 12.90 5.02 18.41
C ASP A 150 11.77 5.66 19.22
N PHE A 151 10.77 4.90 19.63
CA PHE A 151 9.62 5.41 20.36
C PHE A 151 9.90 5.66 21.84
N TYR A 152 10.45 4.68 22.56
CA TYR A 152 10.59 4.77 24.02
C TYR A 152 11.84 5.53 24.46
N PHE A 153 12.95 5.41 23.73
CA PHE A 153 14.26 5.91 24.17
C PHE A 153 14.74 7.16 23.40
N THR A 154 14.73 7.13 22.08
CA THR A 154 15.31 8.22 21.29
C THR A 154 14.29 9.28 20.87
N LYS A 155 12.99 8.99 20.98
CA LYS A 155 11.87 9.86 20.54
C LYS A 155 12.02 10.35 19.08
N LYS A 156 12.49 9.46 18.20
CA LYS A 156 12.72 9.75 16.78
C LYS A 156 11.76 8.98 15.89
N ASN A 157 11.55 9.49 14.68
CA ASN A 157 10.77 8.82 13.63
C ASN A 157 9.33 8.41 14.03
N ILE A 158 8.74 9.09 15.01
CA ILE A 158 7.38 8.81 15.44
C ILE A 158 6.43 9.28 14.36
N GLY A 159 5.60 8.36 13.84
CA GLY A 159 4.56 8.67 12.87
C GLY A 159 3.40 9.42 13.52
N VAL A 160 2.91 10.46 12.86
CA VAL A 160 1.64 11.11 13.18
C VAL A 160 0.65 10.71 12.09
N PHE A 161 -0.48 10.14 12.50
CA PHE A 161 -1.48 9.60 11.59
C PHE A 161 -2.83 10.28 11.82
N ASN A 162 -3.55 10.59 10.74
CA ASN A 162 -4.93 11.03 10.83
C ASN A 162 -5.87 9.84 11.13
N THR A 163 -7.16 10.10 11.25
CA THR A 163 -8.19 9.10 11.54
C THR A 163 -8.19 7.94 10.54
N TYR A 164 -7.86 8.20 9.28
CA TYR A 164 -7.77 7.19 8.21
C TYR A 164 -6.48 6.37 8.24
N GLY A 165 -5.58 6.63 9.19
CA GLY A 165 -4.26 6.00 9.25
C GLY A 165 -3.29 6.48 8.19
N TYR A 166 -3.54 7.62 7.54
CA TYR A 166 -2.59 8.27 6.65
C TYR A 166 -1.54 9.03 7.47
N LYS A 167 -0.26 8.88 7.10
CA LYS A 167 0.84 9.53 7.80
C LYS A 167 0.97 10.99 7.37
N THR A 168 0.57 11.92 8.24
CA THR A 168 0.51 13.36 7.94
C THR A 168 1.86 14.07 8.03
N ASN A 169 2.79 13.57 8.84
CA ASN A 169 4.12 14.15 9.01
C ASN A 169 5.18 13.56 8.05
N ASP A 170 4.78 12.96 6.93
CA ASP A 170 5.69 12.36 5.94
C ASP A 170 6.15 13.36 4.87
N THR A 171 6.61 14.52 5.32
CA THR A 171 7.19 15.56 4.46
C THR A 171 8.69 15.38 4.24
N LEU A 172 9.34 14.50 5.04
CA LEU A 172 10.78 14.35 5.09
C LEU A 172 11.21 13.12 4.29
N GLY A 173 11.69 13.32 3.07
CA GLY A 173 12.23 12.26 2.23
C GLY A 173 13.61 12.58 1.67
N LYS A 174 14.04 11.78 0.71
CA LYS A 174 15.31 11.97 -0.03
C LYS A 174 15.38 13.36 -0.66
N PHE A 175 14.29 13.84 -1.28
CA PHE A 175 14.26 15.13 -1.96
C PHE A 175 14.36 16.31 -0.99
N PHE A 176 13.72 16.23 0.16
CA PHE A 176 13.87 17.20 1.23
C PHE A 176 15.35 17.32 1.69
N LYS A 177 16.03 16.19 1.93
CA LYS A 177 17.44 16.14 2.31
C LYS A 177 18.34 16.76 1.24
N LEU A 178 17.97 16.67 -0.01
CA LEU A 178 18.63 17.28 -1.15
C LEU A 178 18.18 18.74 -1.39
N LYS A 179 17.35 19.30 -0.49
CA LYS A 179 16.77 20.66 -0.58
C LYS A 179 16.01 20.86 -1.91
N TYR A 180 15.37 19.81 -2.41
CA TYR A 180 14.63 19.79 -3.69
C TYR A 180 15.45 20.30 -4.90
N ASN A 181 16.79 20.23 -4.81
CA ASN A 181 17.68 20.64 -5.87
C ASN A 181 17.68 19.60 -7.00
N THR A 182 17.07 19.94 -8.12
CA THR A 182 16.89 19.05 -9.28
C THR A 182 18.20 18.53 -9.86
N ASN A 183 19.28 19.36 -9.86
CA ASN A 183 20.60 18.93 -10.34
C ASN A 183 21.24 17.89 -9.40
N ARG A 184 21.05 18.03 -8.08
CA ARG A 184 21.51 17.03 -7.10
C ARG A 184 20.68 15.75 -7.20
N ILE A 185 19.39 15.86 -7.36
CA ILE A 185 18.48 14.72 -7.52
C ILE A 185 18.83 13.95 -8.80
N ALA A 186 19.06 14.64 -9.92
CA ALA A 186 19.39 14.01 -11.19
C ALA A 186 20.71 13.20 -11.16
N LYS A 187 21.61 13.52 -10.23
CA LYS A 187 22.87 12.78 -10.03
C LYS A 187 22.73 11.55 -9.13
N GLN A 188 21.58 11.37 -8.47
CA GLN A 188 21.35 10.22 -7.60
C GLN A 188 20.92 9.00 -8.41
N GLY A 189 21.35 7.82 -7.96
CA GLY A 189 20.83 6.56 -8.48
C GLY A 189 19.34 6.40 -8.15
N VAL A 190 18.62 5.73 -9.04
CA VAL A 190 17.21 5.38 -8.87
C VAL A 190 17.13 3.87 -8.67
N GLU A 191 16.55 3.45 -7.55
CA GLU A 191 16.25 2.04 -7.32
C GLU A 191 14.99 1.67 -8.12
N ILE A 192 15.19 0.88 -9.16
CA ILE A 192 14.12 0.44 -10.06
C ILE A 192 14.42 -0.95 -10.62
N ASN A 193 13.40 -1.79 -10.72
CA ASN A 193 13.53 -3.08 -11.39
C ASN A 193 13.66 -2.88 -12.92
N LYS A 194 14.77 -3.28 -13.51
CA LYS A 194 15.00 -3.24 -14.97
C LYS A 194 14.92 -4.62 -15.63
N LYS A 195 14.79 -5.68 -14.82
CA LYS A 195 14.79 -7.06 -15.32
C LYS A 195 13.37 -7.51 -15.60
N GLN A 196 13.16 -8.07 -16.78
CA GLN A 196 11.95 -8.78 -17.11
C GLN A 196 11.95 -10.16 -16.42
N ASN A 197 10.79 -10.55 -15.91
CA ASN A 197 10.55 -11.87 -15.32
C ASN A 197 9.29 -12.47 -15.95
N THR A 198 9.46 -13.15 -17.07
CA THR A 198 8.34 -13.70 -17.84
C THR A 198 7.48 -14.68 -17.03
N ALA A 199 8.11 -15.45 -16.12
CA ALA A 199 7.37 -16.38 -15.26
C ALA A 199 6.46 -15.63 -14.27
N ALA A 200 7.02 -14.65 -13.56
CA ALA A 200 6.24 -13.82 -12.65
C ALA A 200 5.16 -13.03 -13.41
N PHE A 201 5.50 -12.47 -14.57
CA PHE A 201 4.55 -11.73 -15.39
C PHE A 201 3.32 -12.57 -15.75
N LYS A 202 3.53 -13.82 -16.22
CA LYS A 202 2.43 -14.73 -16.58
C LYS A 202 1.53 -15.06 -15.37
N ILE A 203 2.14 -15.35 -14.23
CA ILE A 203 1.41 -15.68 -12.99
C ILE A 203 0.63 -14.45 -12.50
N ASN A 204 1.30 -13.30 -12.44
CA ASN A 204 0.71 -12.08 -11.85
C ASN A 204 -0.41 -11.51 -12.71
N THR A 205 -0.29 -11.57 -14.04
CA THR A 205 -1.35 -11.09 -14.93
C THR A 205 -2.60 -11.95 -14.85
N ALA A 206 -2.44 -13.29 -14.81
CA ALA A 206 -3.57 -14.20 -14.62
C ALA A 206 -4.25 -13.96 -13.25
N TYR A 207 -3.45 -13.84 -12.19
CA TYR A 207 -3.95 -13.57 -10.85
C TYR A 207 -4.66 -12.21 -10.75
N PHE A 208 -4.12 -11.19 -11.42
CA PHE A 208 -4.76 -9.87 -11.43
C PHE A 208 -6.08 -9.86 -12.21
N GLU A 209 -6.18 -10.65 -13.27
CA GLU A 209 -7.45 -10.87 -13.97
C GLU A 209 -8.49 -11.54 -13.05
N ASP A 210 -8.09 -12.45 -12.17
CA ASP A 210 -9.00 -13.04 -11.19
C ASP A 210 -9.49 -12.01 -10.17
N ILE A 211 -8.67 -11.02 -9.79
CA ILE A 211 -9.13 -9.87 -9.00
C ILE A 211 -10.21 -9.08 -9.76
N VAL A 212 -9.98 -8.79 -11.06
CA VAL A 212 -10.95 -8.07 -11.88
C VAL A 212 -12.28 -8.85 -12.00
N LYS A 213 -12.22 -10.15 -12.22
CA LYS A 213 -13.41 -11.03 -12.24
C LYS A 213 -14.17 -10.97 -10.91
N TYR A 214 -13.43 -11.12 -9.79
CA TYR A 214 -14.01 -11.05 -8.46
C TYR A 214 -14.77 -9.72 -8.24
N THR A 215 -14.18 -8.59 -8.64
CA THR A 215 -14.85 -7.29 -8.50
C THR A 215 -16.11 -7.20 -9.34
N LYS A 216 -16.10 -7.76 -10.56
CA LYS A 216 -17.27 -7.85 -11.43
C LYS A 216 -18.37 -8.70 -10.81
N ASP A 217 -18.03 -9.90 -10.32
CA ASP A 217 -18.98 -10.85 -9.75
C ASP A 217 -19.65 -10.31 -8.46
N HIS A 218 -18.98 -9.37 -7.77
CA HIS A 218 -19.50 -8.68 -6.57
C HIS A 218 -20.10 -7.30 -6.87
N ASN A 219 -20.32 -6.95 -8.15
CA ASN A 219 -20.88 -5.66 -8.60
C ASN A 219 -20.07 -4.46 -8.09
N LEU A 220 -18.73 -4.59 -7.99
CA LEU A 220 -17.84 -3.51 -7.61
C LEU A 220 -17.28 -2.82 -8.86
N SER A 221 -17.30 -1.49 -8.87
CA SER A 221 -16.50 -0.71 -9.82
C SER A 221 -15.03 -0.84 -9.44
N MET A 222 -14.17 -1.11 -10.41
CA MET A 222 -12.73 -1.18 -10.20
C MET A 222 -12.04 -0.03 -10.92
N VAL A 223 -11.23 0.73 -10.19
CA VAL A 223 -10.36 1.77 -10.76
C VAL A 223 -8.91 1.35 -10.59
N ILE A 224 -8.23 1.11 -11.70
CA ILE A 224 -6.78 0.89 -11.68
C ILE A 224 -6.10 2.25 -11.75
N VAL A 225 -5.18 2.49 -10.84
CA VAL A 225 -4.40 3.73 -10.80
C VAL A 225 -2.92 3.44 -11.08
N THR A 226 -2.30 4.30 -11.92
CA THR A 226 -0.86 4.44 -12.02
C THR A 226 -0.48 5.81 -11.47
N LEU A 227 0.37 5.81 -10.46
CA LEU A 227 0.64 6.99 -9.63
C LEU A 227 1.74 7.86 -10.25
N PRO A 228 1.73 9.19 -10.01
CA PRO A 228 2.76 10.09 -10.53
C PRO A 228 4.16 9.66 -10.12
N MET A 229 5.09 9.69 -11.07
CA MET A 229 6.51 9.41 -10.87
C MET A 229 7.36 10.62 -11.23
N TYR A 230 8.44 10.82 -10.49
CA TYR A 230 9.38 11.89 -10.82
C TYR A 230 10.18 11.56 -12.08
N THR A 231 10.57 12.58 -12.82
CA THR A 231 11.21 12.47 -14.15
C THR A 231 12.43 11.54 -14.18
N THR A 232 13.22 11.47 -13.10
CA THR A 232 14.38 10.57 -13.02
C THR A 232 13.96 9.11 -12.97
N PHE A 233 12.83 8.76 -12.31
CA PHE A 233 12.29 7.40 -12.33
C PHE A 233 11.81 7.02 -13.74
N LEU A 234 11.06 7.92 -14.39
CA LEU A 234 10.52 7.70 -15.73
C LEU A 234 11.61 7.37 -16.76
N ARG A 235 12.75 8.08 -16.69
CA ARG A 235 13.89 7.86 -17.59
C ARG A 235 14.59 6.50 -17.39
N GLU A 236 14.53 5.97 -16.19
CA GLU A 236 15.22 4.71 -15.84
C GLU A 236 14.36 3.47 -16.07
N ARG A 237 13.07 3.63 -16.41
CA ARG A 237 12.17 2.51 -16.72
C ARG A 237 12.66 1.71 -17.93
N ASN A 238 12.45 0.39 -17.89
CA ASN A 238 12.60 -0.48 -19.06
C ASN A 238 11.34 -0.35 -19.92
N PRO A 239 11.42 0.15 -21.17
CA PRO A 239 10.25 0.34 -22.04
C PRO A 239 9.44 -0.94 -22.28
N SER A 240 10.11 -2.10 -22.34
CA SER A 240 9.44 -3.38 -22.53
C SER A 240 8.56 -3.76 -21.33
N ILE A 241 8.97 -3.44 -20.11
CA ILE A 241 8.18 -3.70 -18.90
C ILE A 241 6.95 -2.79 -18.90
N THR A 242 7.14 -1.49 -19.18
CA THR A 242 6.03 -0.51 -19.29
C THR A 242 5.03 -0.94 -20.36
N PHE A 243 5.49 -1.26 -21.56
CA PHE A 243 4.64 -1.69 -22.66
C PHE A 243 3.81 -2.94 -22.33
N LYS A 244 4.43 -3.96 -21.73
CA LYS A 244 3.72 -5.17 -21.32
C LYS A 244 2.63 -4.89 -20.29
N ARG A 245 2.96 -4.11 -19.24
CA ARG A 245 1.98 -3.70 -18.23
C ARG A 245 0.80 -2.97 -18.86
N ASP A 246 1.05 -1.96 -19.66
CA ASP A 246 0.02 -1.13 -20.26
C ASP A 246 -0.86 -1.92 -21.23
N SER A 247 -0.25 -2.86 -21.98
CA SER A 247 -1.00 -3.77 -22.85
C SER A 247 -1.97 -4.66 -22.05
N VAL A 248 -1.55 -5.17 -20.89
CA VAL A 248 -2.45 -5.94 -19.99
C VAL A 248 -3.58 -5.06 -19.48
N LEU A 249 -3.27 -3.86 -18.97
CA LEU A 249 -4.28 -2.95 -18.42
C LEU A 249 -5.31 -2.54 -19.47
N LEU A 250 -4.87 -2.24 -20.69
CA LEU A 250 -5.76 -1.92 -21.80
C LEU A 250 -6.64 -3.11 -22.23
N SER A 251 -6.05 -4.30 -22.29
CA SER A 251 -6.79 -5.54 -22.58
C SER A 251 -7.88 -5.80 -21.54
N LEU A 252 -7.55 -5.68 -20.25
CA LEU A 252 -8.52 -5.86 -19.17
C LEU A 252 -9.63 -4.80 -19.22
N LYS A 253 -9.27 -3.51 -19.44
CA LYS A 253 -10.27 -2.44 -19.60
C LYS A 253 -11.25 -2.73 -20.75
N ASN A 254 -10.76 -3.23 -21.88
CA ASN A 254 -11.61 -3.56 -23.02
C ASN A 254 -12.52 -4.79 -22.78
N LYS A 255 -12.07 -5.70 -21.93
CA LYS A 255 -12.78 -6.95 -21.60
C LYS A 255 -13.80 -6.77 -20.48
N TYR A 256 -13.58 -5.88 -19.54
CA TYR A 256 -14.38 -5.74 -18.32
C TYR A 256 -14.99 -4.35 -18.19
N SER A 257 -16.31 -4.24 -18.30
CA SER A 257 -17.05 -2.98 -18.28
C SER A 257 -17.04 -2.27 -16.91
N ASN A 258 -16.79 -3.00 -15.82
CA ASN A 258 -16.67 -2.44 -14.48
C ASN A 258 -15.29 -1.85 -14.18
N LEU A 259 -14.34 -1.87 -15.14
CA LEU A 259 -12.97 -1.44 -14.95
C LEU A 259 -12.70 -0.09 -15.63
N ARG A 260 -12.17 0.84 -14.86
CA ARG A 260 -11.70 2.14 -15.35
C ARG A 260 -10.20 2.29 -15.07
N LEU A 261 -9.50 3.06 -15.91
CA LEU A 261 -8.06 3.37 -15.74
C LEU A 261 -7.89 4.85 -15.44
N TYR A 262 -7.18 5.18 -14.38
CA TYR A 262 -6.76 6.53 -14.03
C TYR A 262 -5.23 6.58 -13.99
N SER A 263 -4.63 6.96 -15.12
CA SER A 263 -3.18 6.98 -15.27
C SER A 263 -2.64 8.40 -15.11
N LYS A 264 -1.70 8.57 -14.16
CA LYS A 264 -0.99 9.81 -13.87
C LYS A 264 0.52 9.62 -13.77
N GLU A 265 1.04 8.44 -14.14
CA GLU A 265 2.45 8.08 -13.96
C GLU A 265 3.40 9.06 -14.67
N GLU A 266 3.02 9.52 -15.84
CA GLU A 266 3.82 10.42 -16.71
C GLU A 266 3.39 11.89 -16.64
N ASP A 267 2.49 12.27 -15.71
CA ASP A 267 2.00 13.64 -15.57
C ASP A 267 3.04 14.52 -14.87
N THR A 268 4.08 14.89 -15.61
CA THR A 268 5.17 15.77 -15.14
C THR A 268 4.81 17.26 -15.21
N VAL A 269 3.67 17.61 -15.77
CA VAL A 269 3.14 18.98 -15.81
C VAL A 269 2.44 19.32 -14.51
N SER A 270 1.52 18.44 -14.08
CA SER A 270 0.78 18.65 -12.84
C SER A 270 1.65 18.42 -11.60
N TYR A 271 2.66 17.52 -11.64
CA TYR A 271 3.47 17.15 -10.49
C TYR A 271 4.94 17.55 -10.67
N ASN A 272 5.44 18.39 -9.77
CA ASN A 272 6.82 18.89 -9.78
C ASN A 272 7.64 18.31 -8.60
N VAL A 273 8.91 18.69 -8.47
CA VAL A 273 9.82 18.17 -7.46
C VAL A 273 9.32 18.33 -6.01
N LEU A 274 8.53 19.36 -5.72
CA LEU A 274 7.98 19.63 -4.40
C LEU A 274 6.85 18.70 -3.99
N ASP A 275 6.25 17.99 -4.95
CA ASP A 275 5.17 17.03 -4.70
C ASP A 275 5.70 15.64 -4.27
N PHE A 276 7.02 15.42 -4.33
CA PHE A 276 7.64 14.11 -4.10
C PHE A 276 8.54 14.08 -2.86
N LYS A 277 8.59 12.93 -2.20
CA LYS A 277 9.60 12.64 -1.18
C LYS A 277 10.82 11.89 -1.73
N ASN A 278 10.65 11.17 -2.82
CA ASN A 278 11.67 10.53 -3.63
C ASN A 278 11.12 10.28 -5.04
N GLU A 279 11.86 9.57 -5.89
CA GLU A 279 11.57 9.38 -7.30
C GLU A 279 10.24 8.68 -7.60
N SER A 280 9.75 7.84 -6.67
CA SER A 280 8.56 6.99 -6.87
C SER A 280 7.45 7.19 -5.82
N HIS A 281 7.59 8.15 -4.90
CA HIS A 281 6.61 8.38 -3.86
C HIS A 281 6.27 9.86 -3.72
N LEU A 282 4.99 10.15 -3.71
CA LEU A 282 4.49 11.47 -3.34
C LEU A 282 4.75 11.75 -1.84
N ASN A 283 4.93 13.01 -1.49
CA ASN A 283 4.85 13.51 -0.13
C ASN A 283 3.39 13.89 0.20
N SER A 284 3.12 14.43 1.38
CA SER A 284 1.76 14.81 1.80
C SER A 284 1.12 15.86 0.89
N PHE A 285 1.88 16.80 0.33
CA PHE A 285 1.35 17.82 -0.60
C PHE A 285 0.97 17.20 -1.95
N GLY A 286 1.84 16.36 -2.51
CA GLY A 286 1.55 15.63 -3.74
C GLY A 286 0.39 14.65 -3.56
N ALA A 287 0.26 14.02 -2.40
CA ALA A 287 -0.84 13.12 -2.07
C ALA A 287 -2.19 13.84 -1.99
N GLU A 288 -2.25 15.00 -1.34
CA GLU A 288 -3.46 15.83 -1.32
C GLU A 288 -3.90 16.19 -2.74
N LYS A 289 -2.97 16.70 -3.54
CA LYS A 289 -3.21 17.07 -4.93
C LYS A 289 -3.70 15.88 -5.76
N TYR A 290 -3.05 14.73 -5.63
CA TYR A 290 -3.43 13.51 -6.34
C TYR A 290 -4.79 13.00 -5.90
N THR A 291 -5.06 12.96 -4.60
CA THR A 291 -6.32 12.44 -4.08
C THR A 291 -7.50 13.32 -4.49
N LYS A 292 -7.35 14.65 -4.47
CA LYS A 292 -8.38 15.58 -4.98
C LYS A 292 -8.65 15.39 -6.47
N ALA A 293 -7.61 15.20 -7.29
CA ALA A 293 -7.77 14.91 -8.71
C ALA A 293 -8.44 13.55 -8.96
N LEU A 294 -8.08 12.52 -8.16
CA LEU A 294 -8.75 11.23 -8.21
C LEU A 294 -10.22 11.33 -7.78
N ASN A 295 -10.52 12.11 -6.73
CA ASN A 295 -11.89 12.35 -6.28
C ASN A 295 -12.77 12.88 -7.41
N SER A 296 -12.30 13.89 -8.12
CA SER A 296 -13.00 14.44 -9.28
C SER A 296 -13.21 13.40 -10.39
N TYR A 297 -12.26 12.48 -10.59
CA TYR A 297 -12.40 11.38 -11.54
C TYR A 297 -13.41 10.31 -11.09
N LEU A 298 -13.50 10.04 -9.79
CA LEU A 298 -14.43 9.05 -9.23
C LEU A 298 -15.88 9.54 -9.32
N SER A 299 -16.11 10.85 -9.24
CA SER A 299 -17.44 11.48 -9.27
C SER A 299 -18.05 11.57 -10.69
N ASN A 300 -17.23 11.37 -11.74
CA ASN A 300 -17.62 11.29 -13.15
C ASN A 300 -17.78 9.83 -13.61
#